data_6cb8cd648b4936dba165a0051f4adfb2
#
_entry.id   6cb8cd648b4936dba165a0051f4adfb2
#
_cell.length_a   1.000
_cell.length_b   1.000
_cell.length_c   1.000
_cell.angle_alpha   90.00
_cell.angle_beta   90.00
_cell.angle_gamma   90.00
#
_symmetry.space_group_name_H-M   'P 1'
#
loop_
_entity.id
_entity.type
_entity.pdbx_description
1 polymer ?
#
loop_
_entity_poly.entity_id
_entity_poly.type
_entity_poly.pdbx_seq_one_letter_code
_entity_poly.pdbx_strand_id
1 'polypeptide(L)'
;MQIIVVGCGKVGHTLAERLSGEGHNLVLVDLDAKLIQEVTDELDVMGVVGNGASINVLMEAGIDAADLLIAVTTSDELNLLCCLIGKKASKRCMTIARVRDPMYNKEIGFIKEQVGISMVINPELATAMEIARLLRFPSAIKIDTVAKGRAELLTIKLRSSFGLGGRSVEQAVSGLKSKVPICAVERGDKIFIPNGGFVLEDGDNISIMATPQEAASFFKKLGLGTRRVNNTLIVGGGTIAVYLARQLLEMGIDVHIVELN
;
A
#
# COMPACT_ATOMS: atom_id res chain seq x y z
N MET A 1 22.95 2.85 -4.88
CA MET A 1 22.32 2.82 -6.22
C MET A 1 22.29 4.23 -6.76
N GLN A 2 22.33 4.37 -8.10
CA GLN A 2 22.06 5.63 -8.76
C GLN A 2 20.56 5.69 -9.16
N ILE A 3 19.83 6.66 -8.61
CA ILE A 3 18.38 6.73 -8.76
C ILE A 3 18.01 8.10 -9.33
N ILE A 4 17.16 8.10 -10.37
CA ILE A 4 16.59 9.32 -10.94
C ILE A 4 15.12 9.38 -10.53
N VAL A 5 14.70 10.51 -9.96
CA VAL A 5 13.30 10.77 -9.61
C VAL A 5 12.78 11.93 -10.46
N VAL A 6 11.76 11.67 -11.27
CA VAL A 6 11.11 12.68 -12.12
C VAL A 6 9.81 13.13 -11.45
N GLY A 7 9.75 14.40 -11.11
CA GLY A 7 8.68 15.03 -10.35
C GLY A 7 9.07 15.29 -8.89
N CYS A 8 9.22 16.57 -8.50
CA CYS A 8 9.61 17.00 -7.14
C CYS A 8 8.43 17.46 -6.27
N GLY A 9 7.19 17.08 -6.63
CA GLY A 9 6.03 17.31 -5.77
C GLY A 9 6.12 16.51 -4.47
N LYS A 10 5.08 16.51 -3.65
CA LYS A 10 5.05 15.84 -2.32
C LYS A 10 5.60 14.41 -2.31
N VAL A 11 5.23 13.60 -3.31
CA VAL A 11 5.69 12.20 -3.39
C VAL A 11 7.17 12.14 -3.74
N GLY A 12 7.61 12.93 -4.74
CA GLY A 12 9.02 12.95 -5.14
C GLY A 12 9.94 13.46 -4.04
N HIS A 13 9.53 14.52 -3.34
CA HIS A 13 10.26 15.04 -2.17
C HIS A 13 10.40 13.99 -1.06
N THR A 14 9.29 13.34 -0.67
CA THR A 14 9.34 12.27 0.36
C THR A 14 10.23 11.09 -0.07
N LEU A 15 10.21 10.74 -1.36
CA LEU A 15 11.12 9.70 -1.88
C LEU A 15 12.58 10.15 -1.82
N ALA A 16 12.86 11.41 -2.20
CA ALA A 16 14.21 11.97 -2.15
C ALA A 16 14.76 11.96 -0.72
N GLU A 17 13.99 12.43 0.25
CA GLU A 17 14.36 12.44 1.67
C GLU A 17 14.71 11.03 2.18
N ARG A 18 13.83 10.06 1.93
CA ARG A 18 14.04 8.68 2.43
C ARG A 18 15.21 7.99 1.75
N LEU A 19 15.27 8.05 0.42
CA LEU A 19 16.31 7.37 -0.35
C LEU A 19 17.70 7.99 -0.16
N SER A 20 17.78 9.32 0.00
CA SER A 20 19.04 10.00 0.38
C SER A 20 19.48 9.56 1.78
N GLY A 21 18.56 9.49 2.75
CA GLY A 21 18.85 9.00 4.09
C GLY A 21 19.31 7.53 4.14
N GLU A 22 18.98 6.73 3.15
CA GLU A 22 19.46 5.35 2.97
C GLU A 22 20.84 5.26 2.25
N GLY A 23 21.43 6.40 1.89
CA GLY A 23 22.76 6.48 1.26
C GLY A 23 22.75 6.17 -0.25
N HIS A 24 21.65 6.44 -0.94
CA HIS A 24 21.58 6.34 -2.39
C HIS A 24 21.96 7.67 -3.06
N ASN A 25 22.59 7.60 -4.24
CA ASN A 25 22.86 8.78 -5.06
C ASN A 25 21.60 9.13 -5.85
N LEU A 26 21.06 10.33 -5.62
CA LEU A 26 19.84 10.77 -6.26
C LEU A 26 20.07 11.93 -7.21
N VAL A 27 19.35 11.87 -8.33
CA VAL A 27 19.17 13.00 -9.25
C VAL A 27 17.67 13.28 -9.38
N LEU A 28 17.28 14.50 -9.08
CA LEU A 28 15.88 14.94 -9.18
C LEU A 28 15.68 15.70 -10.49
N VAL A 29 14.57 15.46 -11.16
CA VAL A 29 14.21 16.12 -12.40
C VAL A 29 12.82 16.73 -12.26
N ASP A 30 12.69 18.04 -12.44
CA ASP A 30 11.40 18.74 -12.50
C ASP A 30 11.47 19.94 -13.45
N LEU A 31 10.31 20.37 -13.94
CA LEU A 31 10.19 21.61 -14.73
C LEU A 31 10.32 22.87 -13.86
N ASP A 32 9.97 22.79 -12.60
CA ASP A 32 10.00 23.89 -11.65
C ASP A 32 11.38 24.01 -10.99
N ALA A 33 12.12 25.03 -11.43
CA ALA A 33 13.45 25.32 -10.90
C ALA A 33 13.43 25.66 -9.39
N LYS A 34 12.33 26.21 -8.87
CA LYS A 34 12.21 26.54 -7.44
C LYS A 34 12.10 25.27 -6.61
N LEU A 35 11.26 24.32 -7.04
CA LEU A 35 11.15 23.02 -6.35
C LEU A 35 12.48 22.27 -6.35
N ILE A 36 13.22 22.28 -7.46
CA ILE A 36 14.56 21.68 -7.53
C ILE A 36 15.50 22.37 -6.53
N GLN A 37 15.52 23.70 -6.51
CA GLN A 37 16.41 24.45 -5.59
C GLN A 37 16.05 24.16 -4.13
N GLU A 38 14.76 24.20 -3.76
CA GLU A 38 14.31 23.93 -2.40
C GLU A 38 14.78 22.55 -1.92
N VAL A 39 14.62 21.52 -2.75
CA VAL A 39 15.01 20.16 -2.36
C VAL A 39 16.53 19.98 -2.33
N THR A 40 17.28 20.59 -3.25
CA THR A 40 18.75 20.50 -3.25
C THR A 40 19.40 21.31 -2.13
N ASP A 41 18.74 22.36 -1.64
CA ASP A 41 19.20 23.12 -0.47
C ASP A 41 18.97 22.35 0.85
N GLU A 42 17.93 21.49 0.88
CA GLU A 42 17.54 20.71 2.06
C GLU A 42 18.23 19.34 2.12
N LEU A 43 18.44 18.69 0.98
CA LEU A 43 18.94 17.33 0.87
C LEU A 43 20.24 17.30 0.04
N ASP A 44 21.14 16.35 0.38
CA ASP A 44 22.35 16.09 -0.40
C ASP A 44 22.01 15.28 -1.68
N VAL A 45 21.43 15.97 -2.65
CA VAL A 45 20.98 15.38 -3.93
C VAL A 45 21.30 16.32 -5.10
N MET A 46 21.41 15.76 -6.30
CA MET A 46 21.58 16.55 -7.53
C MET A 46 20.21 16.93 -8.13
N GLY A 47 20.13 18.11 -8.74
CA GLY A 47 18.94 18.59 -9.42
C GLY A 47 19.17 18.90 -10.89
N VAL A 48 18.23 18.54 -11.74
CA VAL A 48 18.19 18.88 -13.17
C VAL A 48 16.85 19.52 -13.48
N VAL A 49 16.87 20.74 -13.98
CA VAL A 49 15.65 21.47 -14.38
C VAL A 49 15.29 21.14 -15.81
N GLY A 50 14.16 20.47 -16.02
CA GLY A 50 13.74 20.13 -17.37
C GLY A 50 12.59 19.12 -17.43
N ASN A 51 12.14 18.85 -18.66
CA ASN A 51 11.08 17.89 -18.90
C ASN A 51 11.65 16.45 -18.85
N GLY A 52 11.21 15.64 -17.88
CA GLY A 52 11.64 14.25 -17.73
C GLY A 52 11.29 13.33 -18.91
N ALA A 53 10.44 13.75 -19.83
CA ALA A 53 10.22 13.05 -21.10
C ALA A 53 11.21 13.49 -22.21
N SER A 54 12.19 14.35 -21.91
CA SER A 54 13.26 14.68 -22.83
C SER A 54 14.45 13.74 -22.63
N ILE A 55 14.88 13.09 -23.71
CA ILE A 55 16.08 12.24 -23.65
C ILE A 55 17.32 13.03 -23.23
N ASN A 56 17.45 14.30 -23.68
CA ASN A 56 18.59 15.13 -23.31
C ASN A 56 18.62 15.43 -21.80
N VAL A 57 17.47 15.72 -21.20
CA VAL A 57 17.32 15.94 -19.76
C VAL A 57 17.63 14.65 -18.97
N LEU A 58 17.15 13.51 -19.45
CA LEU A 58 17.47 12.21 -18.81
C LEU A 58 18.95 11.86 -18.97
N MET A 59 19.60 12.21 -20.08
CA MET A 59 21.04 12.00 -20.25
C MET A 59 21.84 12.92 -19.32
N GLU A 60 21.44 14.18 -19.15
CA GLU A 60 22.02 15.10 -18.17
C GLU A 60 21.85 14.56 -16.74
N ALA A 61 20.70 13.93 -16.44
CA ALA A 61 20.45 13.27 -15.17
C ALA A 61 21.22 11.92 -15.00
N GLY A 62 21.96 11.46 -16.01
CA GLY A 62 22.79 10.25 -15.95
C GLY A 62 22.00 8.96 -16.15
N ILE A 63 20.99 8.92 -17.00
CA ILE A 63 20.14 7.75 -17.23
C ILE A 63 20.92 6.53 -17.76
N ASP A 64 22.00 6.76 -18.47
CA ASP A 64 22.88 5.70 -19.01
C ASP A 64 23.57 4.89 -17.90
N ALA A 65 23.83 5.50 -16.74
CA ALA A 65 24.41 4.89 -15.57
C ALA A 65 23.39 4.55 -14.46
N ALA A 66 22.14 5.01 -14.58
CA ALA A 66 21.12 4.84 -13.55
C ALA A 66 20.70 3.36 -13.36
N ASP A 67 20.51 2.98 -12.10
CA ASP A 67 19.95 1.69 -11.72
C ASP A 67 18.42 1.73 -11.72
N LEU A 68 17.84 2.89 -11.37
CA LEU A 68 16.40 3.08 -11.20
C LEU A 68 15.95 4.47 -11.65
N LEU A 69 14.85 4.52 -12.40
CA LEU A 69 14.10 5.72 -12.75
C LEU A 69 12.71 5.63 -12.14
N ILE A 70 12.33 6.62 -11.34
CA ILE A 70 11.01 6.72 -10.72
C ILE A 70 10.30 7.97 -11.26
N ALA A 71 9.18 7.80 -11.97
CA ALA A 71 8.38 8.91 -12.50
C ALA A 71 7.12 9.09 -11.66
N VAL A 72 7.00 10.25 -10.97
CA VAL A 72 5.94 10.58 -10.02
C VAL A 72 5.39 12.00 -10.21
N THR A 73 5.36 12.46 -11.46
CA THR A 73 4.80 13.75 -11.84
C THR A 73 3.28 13.80 -11.63
N THR A 74 2.66 14.91 -11.99
CA THR A 74 1.20 15.10 -11.90
C THR A 74 0.42 14.42 -13.02
N SER A 75 1.06 14.00 -14.15
CA SER A 75 0.43 13.31 -15.28
C SER A 75 0.87 11.85 -15.37
N ASP A 76 -0.11 10.95 -15.44
CA ASP A 76 0.11 9.52 -15.61
C ASP A 76 0.77 9.21 -16.97
N GLU A 77 0.34 9.89 -18.04
CA GLU A 77 0.89 9.77 -19.39
C GLU A 77 2.36 10.18 -19.41
N LEU A 78 2.69 11.31 -18.74
CA LEU A 78 4.07 11.77 -18.63
C LEU A 78 4.94 10.77 -17.87
N ASN A 79 4.42 10.19 -16.78
CA ASN A 79 5.14 9.17 -16.01
C ASN A 79 5.42 7.92 -16.87
N LEU A 80 4.43 7.47 -17.65
CA LEU A 80 4.61 6.35 -18.56
C LEU A 80 5.62 6.67 -19.67
N LEU A 81 5.57 7.89 -20.23
CA LEU A 81 6.49 8.33 -21.27
C LEU A 81 7.93 8.46 -20.75
N CYS A 82 8.14 9.03 -19.57
CA CYS A 82 9.46 9.08 -18.92
C CYS A 82 10.06 7.68 -18.76
N CYS A 83 9.25 6.73 -18.29
CA CYS A 83 9.68 5.35 -18.13
C CYS A 83 10.00 4.67 -19.46
N LEU A 84 9.22 4.91 -20.51
CA LEU A 84 9.47 4.40 -21.86
C LEU A 84 10.82 4.90 -22.38
N ILE A 85 11.06 6.22 -22.31
CA ILE A 85 12.28 6.84 -22.80
C ILE A 85 13.47 6.35 -21.98
N GLY A 86 13.37 6.34 -20.63
CA GLY A 86 14.40 5.83 -19.75
C GLY A 86 14.76 4.37 -20.04
N LYS A 87 13.78 3.51 -20.29
CA LYS A 87 14.01 2.11 -20.65
C LYS A 87 14.66 1.93 -22.01
N LYS A 88 14.38 2.82 -22.98
CA LYS A 88 15.03 2.81 -24.29
C LYS A 88 16.45 3.38 -24.22
N ALA A 89 16.68 4.37 -23.38
CA ALA A 89 18.02 4.94 -23.13
C ALA A 89 18.95 3.94 -22.43
N SER A 90 18.44 3.24 -21.41
CA SER A 90 19.22 2.27 -20.64
C SER A 90 18.43 0.98 -20.42
N LYS A 91 18.85 -0.12 -21.08
CA LYS A 91 18.20 -1.43 -20.95
C LYS A 91 18.31 -2.01 -19.53
N ARG A 92 19.37 -1.66 -18.79
CA ARG A 92 19.61 -2.13 -17.41
C ARG A 92 18.77 -1.37 -16.38
N CYS A 93 18.42 -0.12 -16.66
CA CYS A 93 17.66 0.71 -15.75
C CYS A 93 16.28 0.10 -15.48
N MET A 94 15.95 -0.10 -14.22
CA MET A 94 14.59 -0.40 -13.79
C MET A 94 13.77 0.88 -13.82
N THR A 95 12.47 0.76 -14.17
CA THR A 95 11.60 1.92 -14.26
C THR A 95 10.34 1.71 -13.44
N ILE A 96 9.96 2.74 -12.68
CA ILE A 96 8.73 2.77 -11.86
C ILE A 96 7.90 3.97 -12.30
N ALA A 97 6.66 3.74 -12.72
CA ALA A 97 5.71 4.78 -13.05
C ALA A 97 4.58 4.87 -12.02
N ARG A 98 4.24 6.08 -11.56
CA ARG A 98 3.01 6.33 -10.83
C ARG A 98 1.88 6.50 -11.83
N VAL A 99 0.82 5.67 -11.70
CA VAL A 99 -0.38 5.71 -12.52
C VAL A 99 -1.59 5.64 -11.62
N ARG A 100 -2.40 6.71 -11.60
CA ARG A 100 -3.50 6.92 -10.64
C ARG A 100 -4.86 6.72 -11.24
N ASP A 101 -5.02 7.01 -12.54
CA ASP A 101 -6.31 7.01 -13.20
C ASP A 101 -6.92 5.59 -13.19
N PRO A 102 -8.17 5.44 -12.71
CA PRO A 102 -8.88 4.16 -12.73
C PRO A 102 -9.06 3.56 -14.13
N MET A 103 -9.00 4.36 -15.18
CA MET A 103 -9.09 3.90 -16.57
C MET A 103 -7.86 3.07 -16.95
N TYR A 104 -6.66 3.57 -16.63
CA TYR A 104 -5.42 2.84 -16.92
C TYR A 104 -5.25 1.59 -16.05
N ASN A 105 -5.83 1.58 -14.84
CA ASN A 105 -5.65 0.47 -13.91
C ASN A 105 -6.15 -0.88 -14.46
N LYS A 106 -7.19 -0.86 -15.32
CA LYS A 106 -7.72 -2.07 -15.97
C LYS A 106 -6.78 -2.63 -17.04
N GLU A 107 -6.01 -1.76 -17.68
CA GLU A 107 -5.12 -2.07 -18.81
C GLU A 107 -3.65 -2.08 -18.40
N ILE A 108 -3.37 -1.88 -17.11
CA ILE A 108 -2.00 -1.66 -16.63
C ILE A 108 -1.05 -2.83 -16.94
N GLY A 109 -1.56 -4.06 -16.97
CA GLY A 109 -0.79 -5.23 -17.35
C GLY A 109 -0.27 -5.14 -18.78
N PHE A 110 -1.15 -4.79 -19.71
CA PHE A 110 -0.81 -4.59 -21.13
C PHE A 110 0.16 -3.41 -21.31
N ILE A 111 -0.16 -2.25 -20.70
CA ILE A 111 0.70 -1.05 -20.79
C ILE A 111 2.09 -1.36 -20.26
N LYS A 112 2.21 -1.99 -19.08
CA LYS A 112 3.47 -2.36 -18.46
C LYS A 112 4.32 -3.24 -19.37
N GLU A 113 3.71 -4.23 -20.02
CA GLU A 113 4.40 -5.16 -20.92
C GLU A 113 4.87 -4.44 -22.19
N GLN A 114 3.99 -3.68 -22.85
CA GLN A 114 4.31 -3.00 -24.12
C GLN A 114 5.35 -1.88 -23.94
N VAL A 115 5.28 -1.14 -22.83
CA VAL A 115 6.21 -0.05 -22.51
C VAL A 115 7.52 -0.59 -21.91
N GLY A 116 7.51 -1.81 -21.35
CA GLY A 116 8.66 -2.42 -20.68
C GLY A 116 8.93 -1.84 -19.29
N ILE A 117 7.87 -1.33 -18.61
CA ILE A 117 7.97 -0.76 -17.27
C ILE A 117 8.18 -1.89 -16.25
N SER A 118 9.16 -1.73 -15.35
CA SER A 118 9.46 -2.72 -14.33
C SER A 118 8.35 -2.81 -13.27
N MET A 119 7.84 -1.65 -12.81
CA MET A 119 6.78 -1.57 -11.81
C MET A 119 5.87 -0.36 -12.07
N VAL A 120 4.59 -0.53 -11.77
CA VAL A 120 3.61 0.56 -11.70
C VAL A 120 3.10 0.65 -10.27
N ILE A 121 3.02 1.86 -9.74
CA ILE A 121 2.49 2.15 -8.40
C ILE A 121 1.25 3.03 -8.50
N ASN A 122 0.27 2.75 -7.64
CA ASN A 122 -0.94 3.55 -7.48
C ASN A 122 -1.20 3.74 -5.98
N PRO A 123 -0.61 4.78 -5.37
CA PRO A 123 -0.77 5.06 -3.95
C PRO A 123 -2.22 5.33 -3.54
N GLU A 124 -3.00 5.94 -4.44
CA GLU A 124 -4.39 6.27 -4.21
C GLU A 124 -5.25 5.00 -4.09
N LEU A 125 -5.05 4.04 -4.98
CA LEU A 125 -5.71 2.73 -4.91
C LEU A 125 -5.28 1.97 -3.66
N ALA A 126 -3.97 1.95 -3.35
CA ALA A 126 -3.45 1.27 -2.17
C ALA A 126 -4.07 1.83 -0.88
N THR A 127 -4.17 3.17 -0.77
CA THR A 127 -4.82 3.85 0.35
C THR A 127 -6.30 3.49 0.45
N ALA A 128 -7.03 3.51 -0.66
CA ALA A 128 -8.44 3.14 -0.70
C ALA A 128 -8.67 1.69 -0.26
N MET A 129 -7.83 0.77 -0.73
CA MET A 129 -7.89 -0.65 -0.33
C MET A 129 -7.63 -0.83 1.17
N GLU A 130 -6.68 -0.07 1.73
CA GLU A 130 -6.37 -0.13 3.16
C GLU A 130 -7.53 0.38 4.01
N ILE A 131 -8.14 1.51 3.64
CA ILE A 131 -9.33 2.05 4.31
C ILE A 131 -10.48 1.05 4.22
N ALA A 132 -10.77 0.51 3.04
CA ALA A 132 -11.83 -0.48 2.85
C ALA A 132 -11.62 -1.74 3.71
N ARG A 133 -10.36 -2.18 3.87
CA ARG A 133 -9.99 -3.30 4.72
C ARG A 133 -10.28 -3.04 6.20
N LEU A 134 -9.93 -1.85 6.70
CA LEU A 134 -10.25 -1.45 8.08
C LEU A 134 -11.74 -1.42 8.33
N LEU A 135 -12.54 -0.96 7.35
CA LEU A 135 -14.00 -0.91 7.47
C LEU A 135 -14.63 -2.31 7.42
N ARG A 136 -13.99 -3.28 6.76
CA ARG A 136 -14.47 -4.68 6.72
C ARG A 136 -14.33 -5.38 8.07
N PHE A 137 -13.25 -5.11 8.80
CA PHE A 137 -12.96 -5.73 10.10
C PHE A 137 -12.59 -4.68 11.15
N PRO A 138 -13.57 -3.86 11.63
CA PRO A 138 -13.29 -2.77 12.57
C PRO A 138 -12.71 -3.22 13.92
N SER A 139 -12.83 -4.51 14.25
CA SER A 139 -12.30 -5.10 15.49
C SER A 139 -10.88 -5.64 15.35
N ALA A 140 -10.33 -5.69 14.14
CA ALA A 140 -8.94 -6.08 13.92
C ALA A 140 -8.01 -4.90 14.25
N ILE A 141 -6.91 -5.18 14.96
CA ILE A 141 -5.87 -4.20 15.25
C ILE A 141 -4.99 -4.01 14.01
N LYS A 142 -4.71 -5.11 13.31
CA LYS A 142 -3.86 -5.16 12.14
C LYS A 142 -4.37 -6.19 11.15
N ILE A 143 -4.25 -5.88 9.85
CA ILE A 143 -4.61 -6.79 8.76
C ILE A 143 -3.50 -6.73 7.73
N ASP A 144 -2.77 -7.83 7.57
CA ASP A 144 -1.75 -7.97 6.53
C ASP A 144 -2.27 -8.96 5.47
N THR A 145 -2.10 -8.62 4.20
CA THR A 145 -2.47 -9.54 3.10
C THR A 145 -1.31 -10.42 2.70
N VAL A 146 -1.59 -11.70 2.49
CA VAL A 146 -0.64 -12.72 2.08
C VAL A 146 -1.10 -13.33 0.75
N ALA A 147 -0.14 -13.88 -0.01
CA ALA A 147 -0.42 -14.59 -1.25
C ALA A 147 -1.28 -13.80 -2.26
N LYS A 148 -0.97 -12.51 -2.46
CA LYS A 148 -1.69 -11.59 -3.37
C LYS A 148 -3.18 -11.42 -3.00
N GLY A 149 -3.49 -11.34 -1.71
CA GLY A 149 -4.84 -11.11 -1.21
C GLY A 149 -5.70 -12.36 -1.06
N ARG A 150 -5.15 -13.56 -1.30
CA ARG A 150 -5.89 -14.83 -1.12
C ARG A 150 -6.06 -15.22 0.33
N ALA A 151 -5.16 -14.79 1.19
CA ALA A 151 -5.23 -14.97 2.64
C ALA A 151 -4.87 -13.67 3.36
N GLU A 152 -5.36 -13.53 4.57
CA GLU A 152 -5.14 -12.38 5.44
C GLU A 152 -4.62 -12.86 6.80
N LEU A 153 -3.61 -12.17 7.32
CA LEU A 153 -3.16 -12.29 8.70
C LEU A 153 -3.84 -11.18 9.49
N LEU A 154 -4.79 -11.56 10.35
CA LEU A 154 -5.57 -10.62 11.14
C LEU A 154 -5.15 -10.72 12.60
N THR A 155 -4.80 -9.59 13.20
CA THR A 155 -4.45 -9.49 14.62
C THR A 155 -5.61 -8.87 15.39
N ILE A 156 -6.06 -9.54 16.44
CA ILE A 156 -7.13 -9.09 17.31
C ILE A 156 -6.69 -9.17 18.78
N LYS A 157 -7.15 -8.22 19.58
CA LYS A 157 -6.95 -8.27 21.04
C LYS A 157 -7.99 -9.18 21.67
N LEU A 158 -7.52 -10.17 22.43
CA LEU A 158 -8.35 -11.08 23.17
C LEU A 158 -9.01 -10.35 24.34
N ARG A 159 -10.34 -10.38 24.37
CA ARG A 159 -11.14 -9.77 25.43
C ARG A 159 -11.77 -10.87 26.27
N SER A 160 -11.95 -10.62 27.57
CA SER A 160 -12.62 -11.54 28.49
C SER A 160 -14.02 -11.95 28.01
N SER A 161 -14.72 -11.05 27.30
CA SER A 161 -16.02 -11.34 26.70
C SER A 161 -16.02 -12.45 25.64
N PHE A 162 -14.85 -12.81 25.10
CA PHE A 162 -14.74 -13.93 24.12
C PHE A 162 -14.73 -15.30 24.79
N GLY A 163 -14.46 -15.35 26.12
CA GLY A 163 -14.42 -16.58 26.90
C GLY A 163 -13.32 -17.55 26.46
N LEU A 164 -12.22 -17.02 25.90
CA LEU A 164 -11.08 -17.80 25.42
C LEU A 164 -9.89 -17.73 26.39
N GLY A 165 -9.83 -16.75 27.27
CA GLY A 165 -8.82 -16.67 28.32
C GLY A 165 -8.85 -17.92 29.22
N GLY A 166 -7.67 -18.46 29.55
CA GLY A 166 -7.50 -19.69 30.30
C GLY A 166 -7.71 -20.99 29.53
N ARG A 167 -8.05 -20.92 28.23
CA ARG A 167 -8.20 -22.11 27.37
C ARG A 167 -6.93 -22.33 26.54
N SER A 168 -6.65 -23.61 26.24
CA SER A 168 -5.61 -23.90 25.26
C SER A 168 -6.08 -23.52 23.85
N VAL A 169 -5.14 -23.29 22.94
CA VAL A 169 -5.43 -22.99 21.52
C VAL A 169 -6.33 -24.05 20.90
N GLU A 170 -6.07 -25.33 21.17
CA GLU A 170 -6.90 -26.44 20.71
C GLU A 170 -8.33 -26.37 21.23
N GLN A 171 -8.50 -26.08 22.52
CA GLN A 171 -9.82 -25.90 23.13
C GLN A 171 -10.55 -24.67 22.58
N ALA A 172 -9.83 -23.57 22.35
CA ALA A 172 -10.38 -22.34 21.81
C ALA A 172 -10.88 -22.55 20.37
N VAL A 173 -10.05 -23.13 19.50
CA VAL A 173 -10.39 -23.39 18.09
C VAL A 173 -11.52 -24.41 17.96
N SER A 174 -11.48 -25.50 18.74
CA SER A 174 -12.53 -26.54 18.76
C SER A 174 -13.84 -25.95 19.28
N GLY A 175 -13.81 -25.17 20.36
CA GLY A 175 -15.00 -24.54 20.94
C GLY A 175 -15.69 -23.57 19.98
N LEU A 176 -14.91 -22.86 19.18
CA LEU A 176 -15.41 -21.98 18.10
C LEU A 176 -15.86 -22.78 16.86
N LYS A 177 -15.65 -24.10 16.80
CA LYS A 177 -15.86 -24.91 15.59
C LYS A 177 -15.22 -24.24 14.37
N SER A 178 -14.01 -23.73 14.53
CA SER A 178 -13.26 -23.03 13.51
C SER A 178 -12.12 -23.89 12.98
N LYS A 179 -11.75 -23.71 11.72
CA LYS A 179 -10.54 -24.28 11.12
C LYS A 179 -9.42 -23.26 10.98
N VAL A 180 -9.67 -22.04 11.44
CA VAL A 180 -8.73 -20.93 11.32
C VAL A 180 -7.59 -21.11 12.32
N PRO A 181 -6.33 -21.21 11.87
CA PRO A 181 -5.19 -21.36 12.76
C PRO A 181 -4.86 -20.03 13.47
N ILE A 182 -4.45 -20.12 14.74
CA ILE A 182 -3.79 -19.05 15.47
C ILE A 182 -2.29 -19.20 15.21
N CYS A 183 -1.69 -18.24 14.49
CA CYS A 183 -0.31 -18.34 14.01
C CYS A 183 0.69 -17.70 14.96
N ALA A 184 0.27 -16.66 15.70
CA ALA A 184 1.11 -15.98 16.68
C ALA A 184 0.26 -15.44 17.83
N VAL A 185 0.89 -15.31 19.00
CA VAL A 185 0.33 -14.66 20.18
C VAL A 185 1.35 -13.66 20.71
N GLU A 186 0.95 -12.39 20.79
CA GLU A 186 1.75 -11.33 21.42
C GLU A 186 1.19 -11.09 22.83
N ARG A 187 2.05 -11.22 23.83
CA ARG A 187 1.76 -10.99 25.25
C ARG A 187 2.80 -10.03 25.84
N GLY A 188 2.39 -8.79 26.05
CA GLY A 188 3.34 -7.70 26.33
C GLY A 188 4.34 -7.55 25.19
N ASP A 189 5.63 -7.57 25.51
CA ASP A 189 6.71 -7.44 24.50
C ASP A 189 7.18 -8.78 23.93
N LYS A 190 6.49 -9.88 24.26
CA LYS A 190 6.88 -11.22 23.82
C LYS A 190 5.97 -11.75 22.74
N ILE A 191 6.56 -12.37 21.73
CA ILE A 191 5.85 -13.03 20.63
C ILE A 191 6.06 -14.54 20.78
N PHE A 192 4.96 -15.29 20.72
CA PHE A 192 4.93 -16.75 20.78
C PHE A 192 4.36 -17.32 19.50
N ILE A 193 4.93 -18.43 19.03
CA ILE A 193 4.31 -19.28 18.01
C ILE A 193 3.61 -20.40 18.78
N PRO A 194 2.27 -20.37 18.92
CA PRO A 194 1.57 -21.26 19.80
C PRO A 194 1.45 -22.67 19.20
N ASN A 195 1.58 -23.68 20.05
CA ASN A 195 1.10 -25.03 19.74
C ASN A 195 -0.32 -25.23 20.31
N GLY A 196 -0.93 -26.41 20.07
CA GLY A 196 -2.29 -26.69 20.52
C GLY A 196 -2.49 -26.59 22.03
N GLY A 197 -1.46 -26.85 22.82
CA GLY A 197 -1.49 -26.78 24.30
C GLY A 197 -1.19 -25.39 24.87
N PHE A 198 -0.83 -24.40 24.05
CA PHE A 198 -0.55 -23.04 24.52
C PHE A 198 -1.81 -22.41 25.11
N VAL A 199 -1.72 -21.90 26.34
CA VAL A 199 -2.86 -21.30 27.06
C VAL A 199 -2.94 -19.81 26.72
N LEU A 200 -4.10 -19.40 26.21
CA LEU A 200 -4.42 -18.01 25.88
C LEU A 200 -4.78 -17.24 27.18
N GLU A 201 -4.42 -15.96 27.23
CA GLU A 201 -4.78 -15.05 28.32
C GLU A 201 -5.56 -13.85 27.80
N ASP A 202 -6.44 -13.30 28.64
CA ASP A 202 -7.13 -12.06 28.32
C ASP A 202 -6.10 -10.93 28.15
N GLY A 203 -6.26 -10.17 27.07
CA GLY A 203 -5.32 -9.12 26.73
C GLY A 203 -4.26 -9.50 25.71
N ASP A 204 -4.10 -10.81 25.39
CA ASP A 204 -3.24 -11.27 24.30
C ASP A 204 -3.68 -10.66 22.96
N ASN A 205 -2.71 -10.32 22.12
CA ASN A 205 -2.97 -10.06 20.70
C ASN A 205 -2.76 -11.38 19.93
N ILE A 206 -3.83 -11.96 19.42
CA ILE A 206 -3.75 -13.19 18.63
C ILE A 206 -3.80 -12.88 17.14
N SER A 207 -2.86 -13.47 16.39
CA SER A 207 -2.82 -13.37 14.93
C SER A 207 -3.34 -14.66 14.31
N ILE A 208 -4.37 -14.54 13.50
CA ILE A 208 -5.01 -15.65 12.76
C ILE A 208 -4.73 -15.51 11.27
N MET A 209 -4.59 -16.64 10.57
CA MET A 209 -4.51 -16.65 9.11
C MET A 209 -5.78 -17.25 8.53
N ALA A 210 -6.45 -16.50 7.67
CA ALA A 210 -7.73 -16.91 7.10
C ALA A 210 -7.97 -16.30 5.72
N THR A 211 -8.82 -16.93 4.92
CA THR A 211 -9.46 -16.24 3.80
C THR A 211 -10.45 -15.19 4.33
N PRO A 212 -10.81 -14.16 3.53
CA PRO A 212 -11.78 -13.16 3.96
C PRO A 212 -13.11 -13.72 4.48
N GLN A 213 -13.57 -14.84 3.89
CA GLN A 213 -14.81 -15.50 4.30
C GLN A 213 -14.68 -16.23 5.63
N GLU A 214 -13.56 -16.95 5.82
CA GLU A 214 -13.26 -17.65 7.08
C GLU A 214 -13.04 -16.66 8.22
N ALA A 215 -12.36 -15.53 7.96
CA ALA A 215 -12.19 -14.45 8.92
C ALA A 215 -13.54 -13.90 9.39
N ALA A 216 -14.46 -13.58 8.46
CA ALA A 216 -15.79 -13.11 8.80
C ALA A 216 -16.57 -14.12 9.67
N SER A 217 -16.47 -15.43 9.34
CA SER A 217 -17.07 -16.50 10.13
C SER A 217 -16.46 -16.60 11.53
N PHE A 218 -15.13 -16.49 11.64
CA PHE A 218 -14.41 -16.52 12.91
C PHE A 218 -14.82 -15.34 13.82
N PHE A 219 -14.83 -14.12 13.28
CA PHE A 219 -15.28 -12.93 14.04
C PHE A 219 -16.72 -13.07 14.52
N LYS A 220 -17.62 -13.59 13.69
CA LYS A 220 -19.01 -13.84 14.08
C LYS A 220 -19.11 -14.83 15.25
N LYS A 221 -18.28 -15.89 15.24
CA LYS A 221 -18.24 -16.90 16.32
C LYS A 221 -17.66 -16.36 17.63
N LEU A 222 -16.76 -15.36 17.56
CA LEU A 222 -16.25 -14.66 18.73
C LEU A 222 -17.28 -13.68 19.35
N GLY A 223 -18.49 -13.60 18.81
CA GLY A 223 -19.46 -12.61 19.24
C GLY A 223 -19.07 -11.15 18.87
N LEU A 224 -17.98 -11.02 18.12
CA LEU A 224 -17.69 -9.82 17.39
C LEU A 224 -18.68 -9.80 16.23
N GLY A 225 -19.97 -9.55 16.57
CA GLY A 225 -20.95 -9.22 15.57
C GLY A 225 -20.31 -8.17 14.71
N THR A 226 -20.22 -8.42 13.42
CA THR A 226 -19.83 -7.43 12.48
C THR A 226 -20.73 -6.23 12.74
N ARG A 227 -20.26 -5.22 13.49
CA ARG A 227 -20.79 -3.87 13.30
C ARG A 227 -20.40 -3.55 11.87
N ARG A 228 -21.18 -4.16 10.99
CA ARG A 228 -21.03 -3.96 9.56
C ARG A 228 -21.25 -2.48 9.37
N VAL A 229 -20.26 -1.80 8.87
CA VAL A 229 -20.47 -0.46 8.37
C VAL A 229 -21.48 -0.62 7.25
N ASN A 230 -22.68 -0.08 7.42
CA ASN A 230 -23.74 -0.19 6.42
C ASN A 230 -23.75 1.01 5.48
N ASN A 231 -23.28 2.16 5.97
CA ASN A 231 -23.21 3.40 5.21
C ASN A 231 -21.93 4.16 5.53
N THR A 232 -21.44 4.91 4.58
CA THR A 232 -20.21 5.71 4.70
C THR A 232 -20.43 7.06 4.05
N LEU A 233 -20.01 8.12 4.72
CA LEU A 233 -19.94 9.46 4.17
C LEU A 233 -18.45 9.76 3.86
N ILE A 234 -18.17 10.07 2.59
CA ILE A 234 -16.87 10.50 2.11
C ILE A 234 -16.92 11.99 1.83
N VAL A 235 -16.04 12.75 2.44
CA VAL A 235 -15.90 14.19 2.20
C VAL A 235 -14.70 14.41 1.27
N GLY A 236 -14.96 14.90 0.06
CA GLY A 236 -14.02 15.04 -1.05
C GLY A 236 -14.22 13.96 -2.12
N GLY A 237 -14.31 14.37 -3.40
CA GLY A 237 -14.55 13.52 -4.57
C GLY A 237 -13.29 13.13 -5.35
N GLY A 238 -12.07 13.24 -4.73
CA GLY A 238 -10.81 12.94 -5.39
C GLY A 238 -10.62 11.46 -5.75
N THR A 239 -9.49 11.13 -6.36
CA THR A 239 -9.19 9.77 -6.88
C THR A 239 -9.29 8.68 -5.81
N ILE A 240 -8.84 8.97 -4.58
CA ILE A 240 -8.98 8.02 -3.44
C ILE A 240 -10.45 7.74 -3.16
N ALA A 241 -11.30 8.78 -3.16
CA ALA A 241 -12.73 8.64 -2.92
C ALA A 241 -13.41 7.75 -3.97
N VAL A 242 -13.03 7.89 -5.24
CA VAL A 242 -13.56 7.06 -6.34
C VAL A 242 -13.16 5.58 -6.16
N TYR A 243 -11.90 5.31 -5.84
CA TYR A 243 -11.46 3.94 -5.57
C TYR A 243 -12.13 3.36 -4.33
N LEU A 244 -12.19 4.15 -3.25
CA LEU A 244 -12.80 3.72 -1.99
C LEU A 244 -14.28 3.43 -2.16
N ALA A 245 -15.02 4.32 -2.83
CA ALA A 245 -16.44 4.13 -3.07
C ALA A 245 -16.73 2.83 -3.83
N ARG A 246 -15.94 2.52 -4.88
CA ARG A 246 -16.08 1.25 -5.63
C ARG A 246 -15.87 0.04 -4.72
N GLN A 247 -14.81 0.05 -3.89
CA GLN A 247 -14.52 -1.03 -2.95
C GLN A 247 -15.64 -1.22 -1.93
N LEU A 248 -16.17 -0.12 -1.38
CA LEU A 248 -17.24 -0.16 -0.38
C LEU A 248 -18.55 -0.66 -0.98
N LEU A 249 -18.90 -0.22 -2.19
CA LEU A 249 -20.10 -0.71 -2.91
C LEU A 249 -20.01 -2.21 -3.21
N GLU A 250 -18.83 -2.71 -3.62
CA GLU A 250 -18.60 -4.16 -3.80
C GLU A 250 -18.75 -4.94 -2.50
N MET A 251 -18.47 -4.32 -1.36
CA MET A 251 -18.70 -4.88 -0.02
C MET A 251 -20.16 -4.78 0.44
N GLY A 252 -21.04 -4.14 -0.33
CA GLY A 252 -22.44 -3.90 0.01
C GLY A 252 -22.62 -2.82 1.08
N ILE A 253 -21.76 -1.82 1.10
CA ILE A 253 -21.81 -0.64 1.95
C ILE A 253 -22.33 0.52 1.12
N ASP A 254 -23.36 1.21 1.61
CA ASP A 254 -23.89 2.42 0.97
C ASP A 254 -22.89 3.57 1.11
N VAL A 255 -22.68 4.32 0.03
CA VAL A 255 -21.70 5.40 -0.02
C VAL A 255 -22.37 6.71 -0.41
N HIS A 256 -22.14 7.73 0.39
CA HIS A 256 -22.48 9.12 0.10
C HIS A 256 -21.18 9.92 -0.05
N ILE A 257 -21.06 10.68 -1.15
CA ILE A 257 -19.91 11.55 -1.40
C ILE A 257 -20.38 12.99 -1.37
N VAL A 258 -19.68 13.84 -0.63
CA VAL A 258 -19.86 15.29 -0.63
C VAL A 258 -18.62 15.92 -1.23
N GLU A 259 -18.81 16.70 -2.30
CA GLU A 259 -17.77 17.43 -3.01
C GLU A 259 -18.22 18.87 -3.23
N LEU A 260 -17.26 19.80 -3.24
CA LEU A 260 -17.55 21.22 -3.40
C LEU A 260 -17.64 21.65 -4.87
N ASN A 261 -17.00 20.92 -5.78
CA ASN A 261 -16.92 21.21 -7.21
C ASN A 261 -17.66 20.16 -8.04
#